data_f70436bc230288cf17f208726b6fef3d
#
_entry.id   f70436bc230288cf17f208726b6fef3d
#
_cell.length_a   1.000
_cell.length_b   1.000
_cell.length_c   1.000
_cell.angle_alpha   90.00
_cell.angle_beta   90.00
_cell.angle_gamma   90.00
#
_symmetry.space_group_name_H-M   'P 1'
#
loop_
_entity.id
_entity.type
_entity.pdbx_description
1 polymer ?
#
loop_
_entity_poly.entity_id
_entity_poly.type
_entity_poly.pdbx_seq_one_letter_code
_entity_poly.pdbx_strand_id
1 'polypeptide(L)'
;MAAKNHGPAFEHMIGADKLVHEPARLAVLTALSSCKSADFVFLQRLTALQAGNLSQHLVKLEQGGLIILSKAFNGKYPQTTAQITDEGRRATDEHWKRLDALRKAADSL
;
A
#
# COMPACT_ATOMS: atom_id res chain seq x y z
N MET A 1 -4.37 -8.80 -28.77
CA MET A 1 -4.42 -7.77 -27.74
C MET A 1 -3.82 -8.28 -26.45
N ALA A 2 -2.89 -7.54 -25.93
CA ALA A 2 -2.11 -7.98 -24.75
C ALA A 2 -2.99 -8.35 -23.56
N ALA A 3 -4.05 -7.58 -23.31
CA ALA A 3 -4.94 -7.82 -22.19
C ALA A 3 -5.62 -9.19 -22.23
N LYS A 4 -5.82 -9.74 -23.43
CA LYS A 4 -6.46 -11.04 -23.59
C LYS A 4 -5.54 -12.23 -23.32
N ASN A 5 -4.23 -11.96 -23.15
CA ASN A 5 -3.25 -13.00 -22.85
C ASN A 5 -3.09 -13.25 -21.37
N HIS A 6 -3.75 -12.44 -20.52
CA HIS A 6 -3.70 -12.60 -19.08
C HIS A 6 -4.74 -13.62 -18.64
N GLY A 7 -4.36 -14.45 -17.68
CA GLY A 7 -5.31 -15.31 -17.01
C GLY A 7 -6.25 -14.53 -16.10
N PRO A 8 -7.39 -15.12 -15.74
CA PRO A 8 -8.39 -14.46 -14.88
C PRO A 8 -7.80 -13.97 -13.54
N ALA A 9 -6.88 -14.73 -12.95
CA ALA A 9 -6.26 -14.35 -11.68
C ALA A 9 -5.45 -13.05 -11.82
N PHE A 10 -4.73 -12.90 -12.93
CA PHE A 10 -3.94 -11.70 -13.19
C PHE A 10 -4.83 -10.47 -13.40
N GLU A 11 -5.87 -10.62 -14.21
CA GLU A 11 -6.82 -9.53 -14.47
C GLU A 11 -7.52 -9.10 -13.18
N HIS A 12 -7.91 -10.05 -12.36
CA HIS A 12 -8.57 -9.78 -11.09
C HIS A 12 -7.64 -9.01 -10.15
N MET A 13 -6.38 -9.41 -10.07
CA MET A 13 -5.39 -8.74 -9.25
C MET A 13 -5.23 -7.27 -9.64
N ILE A 14 -5.06 -7.00 -10.93
CA ILE A 14 -4.86 -5.64 -11.43
C ILE A 14 -6.14 -4.81 -11.30
N GLY A 15 -7.27 -5.38 -11.69
CA GLY A 15 -8.54 -4.65 -11.69
C GLY A 15 -9.05 -4.33 -10.29
N ALA A 16 -8.95 -5.28 -9.37
CA ALA A 16 -9.51 -5.13 -8.04
C ALA A 16 -8.62 -4.31 -7.10
N ASP A 17 -7.29 -4.37 -7.27
CA ASP A 17 -6.35 -3.81 -6.31
C ASP A 17 -5.40 -2.79 -6.91
N LYS A 18 -5.86 -2.06 -7.89
CA LYS A 18 -5.03 -1.09 -8.59
C LYS A 18 -4.38 -0.08 -7.63
N LEU A 19 -5.11 0.33 -6.60
CA LEU A 19 -4.60 1.26 -5.60
C LEU A 19 -3.47 0.64 -4.77
N VAL A 20 -3.60 -0.63 -4.43
CA VAL A 20 -2.63 -1.36 -3.61
C VAL A 20 -1.46 -1.86 -4.45
N HIS A 21 -1.69 -2.18 -5.72
CA HIS A 21 -0.72 -2.80 -6.61
C HIS A 21 0.26 -1.76 -7.18
N GLU A 22 0.96 -1.08 -6.30
CA GLU A 22 2.03 -0.16 -6.62
C GLU A 22 3.10 -0.36 -5.54
N PRO A 23 4.37 -0.54 -5.90
CA PRO A 23 5.40 -0.97 -4.93
C PRO A 23 5.52 -0.10 -3.69
N ALA A 24 5.52 1.22 -3.84
CA ALA A 24 5.66 2.11 -2.70
C ALA A 24 4.43 2.06 -1.79
N ARG A 25 3.24 2.06 -2.38
CA ARG A 25 2.01 1.97 -1.60
C ARG A 25 1.86 0.63 -0.89
N LEU A 26 2.22 -0.46 -1.57
CA LEU A 26 2.21 -1.78 -0.95
C LEU A 26 3.20 -1.86 0.22
N ALA A 27 4.39 -1.27 0.07
CA ALA A 27 5.37 -1.23 1.15
C ALA A 27 4.84 -0.45 2.36
N VAL A 28 4.23 0.70 2.13
CA VAL A 28 3.62 1.51 3.21
C VAL A 28 2.54 0.73 3.93
N LEU A 29 1.60 0.16 3.18
CA LEU A 29 0.49 -0.60 3.77
C LEU A 29 0.97 -1.82 4.54
N THR A 30 1.97 -2.52 4.00
CA THR A 30 2.53 -3.70 4.67
C THR A 30 3.20 -3.31 6.00
N ALA A 31 3.96 -2.22 6.00
CA ALA A 31 4.57 -1.72 7.23
C ALA A 31 3.50 -1.29 8.25
N LEU A 32 2.48 -0.57 7.81
CA LEU A 32 1.41 -0.12 8.70
C LEU A 32 0.55 -1.27 9.22
N SER A 33 0.52 -2.39 8.53
CA SER A 33 -0.17 -3.59 9.03
C SER A 33 0.48 -4.17 10.28
N SER A 34 1.74 -3.84 10.53
CA SER A 34 2.53 -4.39 11.63
C SER A 34 2.69 -3.41 12.81
N CYS A 35 2.11 -2.23 12.73
CA CYS A 35 2.24 -1.23 13.79
C CYS A 35 0.96 -0.41 13.95
N LYS A 36 0.88 0.36 15.04
CA LYS A 36 -0.28 1.23 15.28
C LYS A 36 -0.26 2.46 14.39
N SER A 37 0.92 3.04 14.24
CA SER A 37 1.11 4.22 13.40
C SER A 37 2.58 4.34 13.02
N ALA A 38 2.85 5.07 11.95
CA ALA A 38 4.20 5.38 11.54
C ALA A 38 4.26 6.83 11.10
N ASP A 39 5.37 7.50 11.37
CA ASP A 39 5.54 8.87 10.95
C ASP A 39 6.10 8.94 9.53
N PHE A 40 6.01 10.15 8.97
CA PHE A 40 6.43 10.43 7.60
C PHE A 40 7.91 10.09 7.37
N VAL A 41 8.76 10.41 8.32
CA VAL A 41 10.21 10.16 8.19
C VAL A 41 10.50 8.67 8.10
N PHE A 42 9.85 7.87 8.93
CA PHE A 42 9.98 6.42 8.87
C PHE A 42 9.55 5.88 7.50
N LEU A 43 8.38 6.32 7.02
CA LEU A 43 7.86 5.87 5.74
C LEU A 43 8.75 6.33 4.57
N GLN A 44 9.34 7.50 4.68
CA GLN A 44 10.27 7.99 3.68
C GLN A 44 11.53 7.12 3.62
N ARG A 45 12.06 6.73 4.78
CA ARG A 45 13.21 5.82 4.84
C ARG A 45 12.86 4.45 4.26
N LEU A 46 11.69 3.95 4.60
CA LEU A 46 11.23 2.65 4.12
C LEU A 46 11.13 2.60 2.60
N THR A 47 10.58 3.65 2.00
CA THR A 47 10.32 3.68 0.56
C THR A 47 11.46 4.28 -0.24
N ALA A 48 12.38 4.99 0.40
CA ALA A 48 13.46 5.77 -0.25
C ALA A 48 12.93 6.81 -1.24
N LEU A 49 11.68 7.22 -1.10
CA LEU A 49 11.08 8.22 -1.97
C LEU A 49 11.40 9.63 -1.49
N GLN A 50 11.38 10.57 -2.43
CA GLN A 50 11.40 11.98 -2.08
C GLN A 50 10.06 12.35 -1.42
N ALA A 51 10.10 13.38 -0.57
CA ALA A 51 8.95 13.77 0.24
C ALA A 51 7.68 14.03 -0.59
N GLY A 52 7.82 14.71 -1.72
CA GLY A 52 6.67 15.00 -2.58
C GLY A 52 6.02 13.76 -3.16
N ASN A 53 6.83 12.80 -3.59
CA ASN A 53 6.32 11.53 -4.13
C ASN A 53 5.62 10.71 -3.05
N LEU A 54 6.23 10.62 -1.88
CA LEU A 54 5.60 9.92 -0.76
C LEU A 54 4.28 10.57 -0.37
N SER A 55 4.25 11.91 -0.28
CA SER A 55 3.02 12.63 0.03
C SER A 55 1.89 12.29 -0.92
N GLN A 56 2.17 12.20 -2.22
CA GLN A 56 1.16 11.86 -3.23
C GLN A 56 0.62 10.45 -3.02
N HIS A 57 1.49 9.49 -2.71
CA HIS A 57 1.05 8.12 -2.43
C HIS A 57 0.18 8.05 -1.18
N LEU A 58 0.57 8.76 -0.12
CA LEU A 58 -0.20 8.76 1.12
C LEU A 58 -1.58 9.39 0.92
N VAL A 59 -1.66 10.48 0.15
CA VAL A 59 -2.94 11.12 -0.16
C VAL A 59 -3.86 10.15 -0.94
N LYS A 60 -3.32 9.45 -1.92
CA LYS A 60 -4.09 8.46 -2.69
C LYS A 60 -4.62 7.35 -1.80
N LEU A 61 -3.80 6.85 -0.88
CA LEU A 61 -4.22 5.82 0.06
C LEU A 61 -5.31 6.33 1.00
N GLU A 62 -5.19 7.55 1.48
CA GLU A 62 -6.20 8.14 2.35
C GLU A 62 -7.51 8.37 1.60
N GLN A 63 -7.46 8.90 0.39
CA GLN A 63 -8.64 9.09 -0.45
C GLN A 63 -9.34 7.77 -0.75
N GLY A 64 -8.59 6.69 -0.87
CA GLY A 64 -9.13 5.34 -1.06
C GLY A 64 -9.65 4.69 0.21
N GLY A 65 -9.53 5.36 1.36
CA GLY A 65 -10.03 4.82 2.64
C GLY A 65 -9.14 3.77 3.28
N LEU A 66 -7.90 3.62 2.82
CA LEU A 66 -7.02 2.57 3.31
C LEU A 66 -6.15 3.00 4.48
N ILE A 67 -5.89 4.30 4.62
CA ILE A 67 -5.14 4.86 5.74
C ILE A 67 -5.81 6.14 6.23
N ILE A 68 -5.41 6.56 7.43
CA ILE A 68 -5.76 7.85 8.02
C ILE A 68 -4.46 8.60 8.26
N LEU A 69 -4.40 9.84 7.78
CA LEU A 69 -3.28 10.73 8.03
C LEU A 69 -3.66 11.70 9.15
N SER A 70 -2.75 11.90 10.07
CA SER A 70 -2.92 12.84 11.18
C SER A 70 -1.70 13.71 11.29
N LYS A 71 -1.91 14.97 11.67
CA LYS A 71 -0.83 15.90 11.98
C LYS A 71 -0.81 16.16 13.47
N ALA A 72 0.38 16.07 14.04
CA ALA A 72 0.62 16.39 15.44
C ALA A 72 1.90 17.20 15.51
N PHE A 73 2.17 17.74 16.68
CA PHE A 73 3.41 18.46 16.91
C PHE A 73 4.31 17.66 17.82
N ASN A 74 5.57 17.52 17.41
CA ASN A 74 6.64 17.01 18.26
C ASN A 74 7.45 18.22 18.69
N GLY A 75 7.08 18.81 19.84
CA GLY A 75 7.60 20.11 20.23
C GLY A 75 7.09 21.21 19.30
N LYS A 76 8.02 21.90 18.63
CA LYS A 76 7.69 22.96 17.65
C LYS A 76 7.50 22.43 16.24
N TYR A 77 7.81 21.16 15.99
CA TYR A 77 7.83 20.62 14.64
C TYR A 77 6.55 19.88 14.33
N PRO A 78 5.90 20.19 13.21
CA PRO A 78 4.76 19.40 12.76
C PRO A 78 5.24 18.03 12.31
N GLN A 79 4.46 17.02 12.65
CA GLN A 79 4.74 15.63 12.27
C GLN A 79 3.50 15.02 11.69
N THR A 80 3.63 14.40 10.52
CA THR A 80 2.55 13.65 9.90
C THR A 80 2.70 12.19 10.27
N THR A 81 1.63 11.57 10.73
CA THR A 81 1.58 10.14 11.02
C THR A 81 0.49 9.48 10.20
N ALA A 82 0.69 8.20 9.91
CA ALA A 82 -0.26 7.39 9.16
C ALA A 82 -0.65 6.18 9.98
N GLN A 83 -1.93 5.81 9.89
CA GLN A 83 -2.47 4.59 10.47
C GLN A 83 -3.23 3.84 9.39
N ILE A 84 -3.17 2.53 9.39
CA ILE A 84 -3.96 1.72 8.48
C ILE A 84 -5.39 1.58 9.02
N THR A 85 -6.36 1.60 8.12
CA THR A 85 -7.76 1.32 8.47
C THR A 85 -8.03 -0.19 8.42
N ASP A 86 -9.17 -0.62 8.94
CA ASP A 86 -9.58 -2.03 8.81
C ASP A 86 -9.72 -2.43 7.34
N GLU A 87 -10.26 -1.53 6.53
CA GLU A 87 -10.33 -1.75 5.09
C GLU A 87 -8.95 -1.86 4.47
N GLY A 88 -8.01 -1.02 4.89
CA GLY A 88 -6.63 -1.07 4.43
C GLY A 88 -5.96 -2.39 4.78
N ARG A 89 -6.18 -2.90 6.01
CA ARG A 89 -5.63 -4.20 6.41
C ARG A 89 -6.19 -5.32 5.54
N ARG A 90 -7.49 -5.30 5.31
CA ARG A 90 -8.16 -6.30 4.49
C ARG A 90 -7.65 -6.28 3.06
N ALA A 91 -7.56 -5.10 2.46
CA ALA A 91 -7.08 -4.95 1.10
C ALA A 91 -5.62 -5.41 0.94
N THR A 92 -4.78 -5.07 1.91
CA THR A 92 -3.38 -5.47 1.92
C THR A 92 -3.23 -6.98 2.03
N ASP A 93 -3.97 -7.59 2.94
CA ASP A 93 -3.96 -9.04 3.17
C ASP A 93 -4.42 -9.80 1.94
N GLU A 94 -5.51 -9.36 1.35
CA GLU A 94 -6.04 -9.98 0.13
C GLU A 94 -5.06 -9.85 -1.04
N HIS A 95 -4.38 -8.72 -1.14
CA HIS A 95 -3.39 -8.51 -2.19
C HIS A 95 -2.22 -9.48 -2.04
N TRP A 96 -1.68 -9.63 -0.83
CA TRP A 96 -0.61 -10.59 -0.58
C TRP A 96 -1.04 -12.03 -0.87
N LYS A 97 -2.28 -12.38 -0.52
CA LYS A 97 -2.84 -13.69 -0.85
C LYS A 97 -2.90 -13.93 -2.35
N ARG A 98 -3.29 -12.91 -3.12
CA ARG A 98 -3.34 -13.00 -4.59
C ARG A 98 -1.94 -13.15 -5.19
N LEU A 99 -0.97 -12.40 -4.68
CA LEU A 99 0.41 -12.53 -5.14
C LEU A 99 0.96 -13.92 -4.84
N ASP A 100 0.68 -14.45 -3.65
CA ASP A 100 1.11 -15.78 -3.26
C ASP A 100 0.45 -16.85 -4.12
N ALA A 101 -0.83 -16.72 -4.40
CA ALA A 101 -1.54 -17.63 -5.29
C ALA A 101 -0.98 -17.59 -6.71
N LEU A 102 -0.62 -16.41 -7.19
CA LEU A 102 0.00 -16.25 -8.51
C LEU A 102 1.35 -16.96 -8.56
N ARG A 103 2.17 -16.79 -7.54
CA ARG A 103 3.46 -17.47 -7.45
C ARG A 103 3.31 -18.99 -7.45
N LYS A 104 2.37 -19.51 -6.66
CA LYS A 104 2.10 -20.95 -6.58
C LYS A 104 1.61 -21.50 -7.92
N ALA A 105 0.74 -20.76 -8.60
CA ALA A 105 0.26 -21.15 -9.92
C ALA A 105 1.41 -21.22 -10.93
N ALA A 106 2.33 -20.26 -10.88
CA ALA A 106 3.51 -20.25 -11.75
C ALA A 106 4.42 -21.44 -11.47
N ASP A 107 4.60 -21.78 -10.19
CA ASP A 107 5.44 -22.93 -9.79
C ASP A 107 4.86 -24.27 -10.24
N SER A 108 3.57 -24.33 -10.55
CA SER A 108 2.90 -25.54 -11.00
C SER A 108 3.06 -25.81 -12.52
N LEU A 109 3.62 -24.86 -13.24
CA LEU A 109 3.82 -25.01 -14.68
C LEU A 109 5.12 -25.82 -15.02
#